data_cb45775abe52dba09f5aa9703442fb0b
#
_entry.id   cb45775abe52dba09f5aa9703442fb0b
#
_cell.length_a   1.000
_cell.length_b   1.000
_cell.length_c   1.000
_cell.angle_alpha   90.00
_cell.angle_beta   90.00
_cell.angle_gamma   90.00
#
_symmetry.space_group_name_H-M   'P 1'
#
loop_
_entity.id
_entity.type
_entity.pdbx_description
1 polymer ?
#
loop_
_entity_poly.entity_id
_entity_poly.type
_entity_poly.pdbx_seq_one_letter_code
_entity_poly.pdbx_strand_id
1 'polypeptide(L)'
;VRCGWPTGNDTYLEYHDAEWGRPTTDEYRLFEKICLEGFQSGLSWLTILLKRPRFREVVADFDYRAVAEFGTDDVERLLDDAGIIRHRGKIEATINNAQRAVELAEVEGSLVDWVWEWAVTTPHRELDGAIPAKTERSAALAKDLKRRGWKFFGPTTAYAFMQSEGLSNDHETSCFAHDACAAERAAFLTGRTLRPAD
;
A
#
# COMPACT_ATOMS: atom_id res chain seq x y z
N VAL A 1 -15.62 -3.09 19.40
CA VAL A 1 -15.50 -4.27 18.54
C VAL A 1 -14.37 -3.99 17.55
N ARG A 2 -13.63 -4.97 17.07
CA ARG A 2 -12.70 -4.89 15.94
C ARG A 2 -13.37 -5.45 14.69
N CYS A 3 -12.85 -5.13 13.53
CA CYS A 3 -13.18 -5.87 12.31
C CYS A 3 -12.89 -7.39 12.48
N GLY A 4 -13.61 -8.23 11.78
CA GLY A 4 -13.52 -9.68 11.96
C GLY A 4 -12.26 -10.34 11.39
N TRP A 5 -11.43 -9.63 10.61
CA TRP A 5 -10.29 -10.23 9.92
C TRP A 5 -8.98 -10.33 10.74
N PRO A 6 -8.61 -9.39 11.66
CA PRO A 6 -7.38 -9.53 12.42
C PRO A 6 -7.59 -10.49 13.60
N THR A 7 -7.10 -11.72 13.49
CA THR A 7 -7.26 -12.75 14.53
C THR A 7 -5.95 -13.41 14.92
N GLY A 8 -5.82 -13.77 16.19
CA GLY A 8 -4.84 -14.77 16.65
C GLY A 8 -3.37 -14.37 16.73
N ASN A 9 -3.02 -13.11 16.44
CA ASN A 9 -1.63 -12.64 16.50
C ASN A 9 -1.58 -11.16 16.91
N ASP A 10 -0.79 -10.82 17.92
CA ASP A 10 -0.72 -9.47 18.49
C ASP A 10 -0.25 -8.43 17.48
N THR A 11 0.75 -8.75 16.65
CA THR A 11 1.23 -7.87 15.58
C THR A 11 0.13 -7.56 14.57
N TYR A 12 -0.73 -8.55 14.29
CA TYR A 12 -1.85 -8.36 13.36
C TYR A 12 -2.97 -7.50 13.94
N LEU A 13 -3.22 -7.67 15.25
CA LEU A 13 -4.16 -6.82 16.00
C LEU A 13 -3.64 -5.38 16.07
N GLU A 14 -2.37 -5.20 16.40
CA GLU A 14 -1.72 -3.88 16.45
C GLU A 14 -1.77 -3.16 15.09
N TYR A 15 -1.46 -3.89 14.01
CA TYR A 15 -1.55 -3.36 12.65
C TYR A 15 -2.96 -2.82 12.34
N HIS A 16 -4.00 -3.58 12.68
CA HIS A 16 -5.38 -3.14 12.49
C HIS A 16 -5.71 -1.91 13.35
N ASP A 17 -5.30 -1.91 14.63
CA ASP A 17 -5.70 -0.90 15.60
C ASP A 17 -5.00 0.44 15.39
N ALA A 18 -3.75 0.41 14.92
CA ALA A 18 -2.89 1.58 14.90
C ALA A 18 -2.46 2.06 13.49
N GLU A 19 -2.59 1.20 12.45
CA GLU A 19 -2.04 1.51 11.12
C GLU A 19 -3.08 1.40 10.00
N TRP A 20 -3.78 0.27 9.89
CA TRP A 20 -4.69 0.01 8.77
C TRP A 20 -5.84 1.02 8.69
N GLY A 21 -6.05 1.60 7.50
CA GLY A 21 -7.11 2.58 7.24
C GLY A 21 -6.77 4.01 7.65
N ARG A 22 -5.56 4.26 8.16
CA ARG A 22 -5.11 5.61 8.54
C ARG A 22 -4.33 6.28 7.41
N PRO A 23 -4.49 7.61 7.23
CA PRO A 23 -3.76 8.36 6.22
C PRO A 23 -2.24 8.31 6.42
N THR A 24 -1.51 7.85 5.41
CA THR A 24 -0.06 7.87 5.38
C THR A 24 0.43 9.07 4.57
N THR A 25 1.31 9.88 5.17
CA THR A 25 1.91 11.09 4.59
C THR A 25 3.40 10.96 4.32
N ASP A 26 3.98 9.83 4.66
CA ASP A 26 5.39 9.51 4.46
C ASP A 26 5.55 8.77 3.12
N GLU A 27 6.32 9.35 2.18
CA GLU A 27 6.56 8.78 0.86
C GLU A 27 7.19 7.39 0.91
N TYR A 28 8.09 7.16 1.88
CA TYR A 28 8.76 5.86 2.02
C TYR A 28 7.81 4.80 2.55
N ARG A 29 6.92 5.17 3.48
CA ARG A 29 5.88 4.25 3.98
C ARG A 29 4.85 3.93 2.89
N LEU A 30 4.46 4.89 2.05
CA LEU A 30 3.62 4.62 0.88
C LEU A 30 4.30 3.67 -0.11
N PHE A 31 5.58 3.91 -0.42
CA PHE A 31 6.35 3.03 -1.31
C PHE A 31 6.53 1.63 -0.70
N GLU A 32 6.86 1.55 0.60
CA GLU A 32 6.90 0.28 1.34
C GLU A 32 5.61 -0.51 1.16
N LYS A 33 4.47 0.14 1.38
CA LYS A 33 3.17 -0.53 1.30
C LYS A 33 2.89 -1.04 -0.12
N ILE A 34 3.13 -0.23 -1.14
CA ILE A 34 2.99 -0.66 -2.54
C ILE A 34 3.82 -1.93 -2.81
N CYS A 35 5.08 -1.97 -2.35
CA CYS A 35 5.96 -3.11 -2.53
C CYS A 35 5.49 -4.34 -1.74
N LEU A 36 5.14 -4.16 -0.46
CA LEU A 36 4.73 -5.26 0.40
C LEU A 36 3.40 -5.88 -0.03
N GLU A 37 2.45 -5.09 -0.52
CA GLU A 37 1.22 -5.60 -1.14
C GLU A 37 1.52 -6.41 -2.42
N GLY A 38 2.52 -6.01 -3.20
CA GLY A 38 3.03 -6.79 -4.31
C GLY A 38 3.66 -8.12 -3.86
N PHE A 39 4.42 -8.11 -2.76
CA PHE A 39 4.99 -9.33 -2.17
C PHE A 39 3.91 -10.27 -1.62
N GLN A 40 2.78 -9.75 -1.18
CA GLN A 40 1.68 -10.57 -0.64
C GLN A 40 1.05 -11.51 -1.69
N SER A 41 1.12 -11.21 -2.98
CA SER A 41 0.50 -12.06 -4.02
C SER A 41 0.82 -13.54 -3.81
N GLY A 42 -0.21 -14.37 -3.52
CA GLY A 42 -0.09 -15.79 -3.22
C GLY A 42 0.29 -16.13 -1.77
N LEU A 43 0.34 -15.14 -0.86
CA LEU A 43 0.68 -15.29 0.55
C LEU A 43 -0.36 -14.60 1.44
N SER A 44 -0.33 -14.84 2.75
CA SER A 44 -1.13 -14.08 3.71
C SER A 44 -0.46 -12.74 4.06
N TRP A 45 -1.28 -11.72 4.35
CA TRP A 45 -0.73 -10.43 4.82
C TRP A 45 0.06 -10.59 6.13
N LEU A 46 -0.41 -11.42 7.04
CA LEU A 46 0.33 -11.71 8.28
C LEU A 46 1.76 -12.20 8.02
N THR A 47 1.95 -13.06 6.99
CA THR A 47 3.30 -13.52 6.60
C THR A 47 4.20 -12.35 6.20
N ILE A 48 3.67 -11.39 5.44
CA ILE A 48 4.40 -10.19 5.01
C ILE A 48 4.66 -9.27 6.20
N LEU A 49 3.65 -9.05 7.03
CA LEU A 49 3.73 -8.18 8.21
C LEU A 49 4.81 -8.64 9.20
N LEU A 50 4.90 -9.94 9.46
CA LEU A 50 5.94 -10.52 10.33
C LEU A 50 7.36 -10.41 9.74
N LYS A 51 7.49 -10.30 8.41
CA LYS A 51 8.77 -10.11 7.72
C LYS A 51 9.11 -8.64 7.46
N ARG A 52 8.16 -7.73 7.68
CA ARG A 52 8.31 -6.29 7.41
C ARG A 52 9.54 -5.65 8.07
N PRO A 53 9.87 -5.95 9.34
CA PRO A 53 11.08 -5.39 9.95
C PRO A 53 12.34 -5.77 9.17
N ARG A 54 12.46 -7.03 8.73
CA ARG A 54 13.61 -7.46 7.93
C ARG A 54 13.62 -6.85 6.54
N PHE A 55 12.46 -6.70 5.91
CA PHE A 55 12.36 -5.97 4.65
C PHE A 55 12.92 -4.54 4.78
N ARG A 56 12.55 -3.81 5.83
CA ARG A 56 13.06 -2.45 6.09
C ARG A 56 14.58 -2.42 6.20
N GLU A 57 15.16 -3.35 6.95
CA GLU A 57 16.61 -3.43 7.13
C GLU A 57 17.37 -3.65 5.81
N VAL A 58 16.87 -4.54 4.94
CA VAL A 58 17.60 -4.96 3.74
C VAL A 58 17.23 -4.21 2.47
N VAL A 59 16.12 -3.46 2.48
CA VAL A 59 15.61 -2.66 1.35
C VAL A 59 15.72 -1.16 1.66
N ALA A 60 16.80 -0.74 2.34
CA ALA A 60 17.12 0.66 2.63
C ALA A 60 15.92 1.43 3.22
N ASP A 61 15.20 0.83 4.18
CA ASP A 61 13.97 1.36 4.81
C ASP A 61 12.92 1.85 3.80
N PHE A 62 12.90 1.27 2.62
CA PHE A 62 12.07 1.65 1.48
C PHE A 62 12.25 3.11 1.00
N ASP A 63 13.43 3.68 1.24
CA ASP A 63 13.83 4.89 0.51
C ASP A 63 13.92 4.54 -0.98
N TYR A 64 12.87 4.89 -1.73
CA TYR A 64 12.78 4.52 -3.13
C TYR A 64 13.88 5.15 -3.99
N ARG A 65 14.50 6.27 -3.56
CA ARG A 65 15.65 6.86 -4.24
C ARG A 65 16.88 5.98 -4.09
N ALA A 66 17.11 5.46 -2.87
CA ALA A 66 18.20 4.51 -2.63
C ALA A 66 17.94 3.15 -3.29
N VAL A 67 16.71 2.64 -3.22
CA VAL A 67 16.33 1.35 -3.84
C VAL A 67 16.40 1.41 -5.38
N ALA A 68 16.17 2.58 -5.99
CA ALA A 68 16.29 2.77 -7.44
C ALA A 68 17.71 2.54 -7.98
N GLU A 69 18.72 2.68 -7.12
CA GLU A 69 20.14 2.44 -7.44
C GLU A 69 20.57 0.98 -7.25
N PHE A 70 19.71 0.12 -6.71
CA PHE A 70 20.04 -1.30 -6.51
C PHE A 70 20.31 -2.00 -7.83
N GLY A 71 21.39 -2.79 -7.86
CA GLY A 71 21.86 -3.56 -9.01
C GLY A 71 21.70 -5.07 -8.85
N THR A 72 22.36 -5.82 -9.73
CA THR A 72 22.34 -7.29 -9.73
C THR A 72 22.83 -7.88 -8.41
N ASP A 73 23.87 -7.30 -7.82
CA ASP A 73 24.45 -7.80 -6.56
C ASP A 73 23.45 -7.66 -5.40
N ASP A 74 22.63 -6.60 -5.42
CA ASP A 74 21.55 -6.41 -4.44
C ASP A 74 20.46 -7.46 -4.63
N VAL A 75 20.09 -7.78 -5.87
CA VAL A 75 19.11 -8.83 -6.15
C VAL A 75 19.60 -10.17 -5.60
N GLU A 76 20.86 -10.56 -5.82
CA GLU A 76 21.43 -11.80 -5.29
C GLU A 76 21.49 -11.78 -3.76
N ARG A 77 21.92 -10.69 -3.16
CA ARG A 77 21.91 -10.49 -1.69
C ARG A 77 20.53 -10.68 -1.10
N LEU A 78 19.50 -10.11 -1.71
CA LEU A 78 18.10 -10.21 -1.25
C LEU A 78 17.52 -11.62 -1.45
N LEU A 79 17.94 -12.34 -2.51
CA LEU A 79 17.55 -13.73 -2.73
C LEU A 79 18.13 -14.70 -1.70
N ASP A 80 19.30 -14.38 -1.14
CA ASP A 80 19.94 -15.18 -0.10
C ASP A 80 19.34 -14.95 1.29
N ASP A 81 18.56 -13.87 1.48
CA ASP A 81 17.99 -13.51 2.77
C ASP A 81 16.69 -14.28 3.07
N ALA A 82 16.76 -15.27 3.96
CA ALA A 82 15.59 -16.03 4.41
C ALA A 82 14.59 -15.23 5.26
N GLY A 83 14.98 -14.05 5.74
CA GLY A 83 14.12 -13.15 6.50
C GLY A 83 13.04 -12.48 5.66
N ILE A 84 13.20 -12.42 4.34
CA ILE A 84 12.23 -11.84 3.40
C ILE A 84 11.58 -12.91 2.51
N ILE A 85 10.76 -12.49 1.55
CA ILE A 85 10.21 -13.35 0.50
C ILE A 85 11.20 -13.44 -0.66
N ARG A 86 11.89 -14.58 -0.79
CA ARG A 86 12.91 -14.83 -1.79
C ARG A 86 12.31 -15.14 -3.17
N HIS A 87 11.80 -14.12 -3.84
CA HIS A 87 11.19 -14.25 -5.17
C HIS A 87 11.80 -13.22 -6.13
N ARG A 88 12.69 -13.67 -7.03
CA ARG A 88 13.45 -12.81 -7.96
C ARG A 88 12.56 -11.76 -8.65
N GLY A 89 11.48 -12.17 -9.29
CA GLY A 89 10.62 -11.24 -10.02
C GLY A 89 9.96 -10.16 -9.14
N LYS A 90 9.66 -10.45 -7.86
CA LYS A 90 9.12 -9.45 -6.92
C LYS A 90 10.23 -8.51 -6.43
N ILE A 91 11.43 -9.01 -6.21
CA ILE A 91 12.61 -8.20 -5.85
C ILE A 91 12.96 -7.25 -7.00
N GLU A 92 13.09 -7.76 -8.21
CA GLU A 92 13.34 -6.94 -9.40
C GLU A 92 12.21 -5.92 -9.66
N ALA A 93 10.97 -6.30 -9.37
CA ALA A 93 9.84 -5.39 -9.46
C ALA A 93 9.93 -4.26 -8.43
N THR A 94 10.42 -4.52 -7.22
CA THR A 94 10.64 -3.48 -6.19
C THR A 94 11.65 -2.45 -6.68
N ILE A 95 12.76 -2.87 -7.27
CA ILE A 95 13.77 -1.97 -7.85
C ILE A 95 13.18 -1.18 -9.02
N ASN A 96 12.51 -1.85 -9.96
CA ASN A 96 11.82 -1.17 -11.06
C ASN A 96 10.79 -0.14 -10.56
N ASN A 97 10.00 -0.50 -9.54
CA ASN A 97 8.97 0.38 -9.00
C ASN A 97 9.60 1.57 -8.26
N ALA A 98 10.77 1.40 -7.65
CA ALA A 98 11.54 2.49 -7.05
C ALA A 98 11.96 3.52 -8.11
N GLN A 99 12.49 3.07 -9.25
CA GLN A 99 12.81 3.95 -10.39
C GLN A 99 11.57 4.68 -10.90
N ARG A 100 10.43 3.99 -11.01
CA ARG A 100 9.16 4.63 -11.42
C ARG A 100 8.63 5.60 -10.37
N ALA A 101 8.88 5.35 -9.07
CA ALA A 101 8.51 6.28 -8.00
C ALA A 101 9.32 7.58 -8.06
N VAL A 102 10.63 7.49 -8.36
CA VAL A 102 11.47 8.67 -8.62
C VAL A 102 10.92 9.49 -9.78
N GLU A 103 10.69 8.86 -10.94
CA GLU A 103 10.13 9.53 -12.12
C GLU A 103 8.75 10.17 -11.85
N LEU A 104 7.91 9.46 -11.08
CA LEU A 104 6.58 9.95 -10.73
C LEU A 104 6.69 11.19 -9.83
N ALA A 105 7.54 11.15 -8.80
CA ALA A 105 7.73 12.27 -7.90
C ALA A 105 8.33 13.51 -8.61
N GLU A 106 9.20 13.31 -9.61
CA GLU A 106 9.75 14.38 -10.42
C GLU A 106 8.67 15.06 -11.31
N VAL A 107 7.72 14.29 -11.83
CA VAL A 107 6.68 14.80 -12.73
C VAL A 107 5.51 15.41 -11.96
N GLU A 108 5.07 14.75 -10.89
CA GLU A 108 3.86 15.11 -10.14
C GLU A 108 4.18 15.94 -8.87
N GLY A 109 5.47 16.10 -8.55
CA GLY A 109 5.97 16.85 -7.39
C GLY A 109 6.04 16.05 -6.10
N SER A 110 5.17 15.07 -5.88
CA SER A 110 5.13 14.24 -4.67
C SER A 110 4.41 12.92 -4.93
N LEU A 111 5.00 11.82 -4.43
CA LEU A 111 4.33 10.52 -4.43
C LEU A 111 3.07 10.55 -3.54
N VAL A 112 3.14 11.23 -2.40
CA VAL A 112 2.00 11.40 -1.47
C VAL A 112 0.84 12.11 -2.17
N ASP A 113 1.09 13.27 -2.78
CA ASP A 113 0.02 14.05 -3.39
C ASP A 113 -0.62 13.30 -4.54
N TRP A 114 0.18 12.66 -5.40
CA TRP A 114 -0.33 11.86 -6.50
C TRP A 114 -1.15 10.64 -6.03
N VAL A 115 -0.70 9.92 -4.99
CA VAL A 115 -1.43 8.78 -4.43
C VAL A 115 -2.78 9.23 -3.90
N TRP A 116 -2.82 10.34 -3.15
CA TRP A 116 -4.04 10.81 -2.51
C TRP A 116 -5.09 11.36 -3.48
N GLU A 117 -4.73 11.72 -4.70
CA GLU A 117 -5.71 12.01 -5.76
C GLU A 117 -6.64 10.81 -6.04
N TRP A 118 -6.19 9.59 -5.75
CA TRP A 118 -6.94 8.36 -5.95
C TRP A 118 -7.90 8.02 -4.82
N ALA A 119 -7.92 8.78 -3.74
CA ALA A 119 -8.86 8.55 -2.65
C ALA A 119 -10.31 8.59 -3.16
N VAL A 120 -11.17 7.79 -2.55
CA VAL A 120 -12.60 7.77 -2.88
C VAL A 120 -13.37 8.80 -2.06
N THR A 121 -14.43 9.37 -2.59
CA THR A 121 -15.31 10.28 -1.83
C THR A 121 -16.15 9.51 -0.82
N THR A 122 -16.71 8.37 -1.25
CA THR A 122 -17.52 7.50 -0.40
C THR A 122 -16.88 6.11 -0.37
N PRO A 123 -16.46 5.59 0.80
CA PRO A 123 -15.94 4.25 0.95
C PRO A 123 -16.94 3.19 0.49
N HIS A 124 -16.44 2.08 -0.05
CA HIS A 124 -17.30 1.03 -0.62
C HIS A 124 -18.21 0.40 0.44
N ARG A 125 -17.70 0.18 1.65
CA ARG A 125 -18.48 -0.40 2.76
C ARG A 125 -19.70 0.43 3.14
N GLU A 126 -19.62 1.75 3.01
CA GLU A 126 -20.76 2.64 3.26
C GLU A 126 -21.86 2.50 2.19
N LEU A 127 -21.50 2.09 0.97
CA LEU A 127 -22.45 1.90 -0.12
C LEU A 127 -23.15 0.54 -0.04
N ASP A 128 -22.37 -0.55 0.05
CA ASP A 128 -22.87 -1.92 -0.15
C ASP A 128 -22.70 -2.81 1.09
N GLY A 129 -21.95 -2.38 2.09
CA GLY A 129 -21.66 -3.15 3.31
C GLY A 129 -20.75 -4.36 3.12
N ALA A 130 -20.49 -4.79 1.89
CA ALA A 130 -19.59 -5.90 1.55
C ALA A 130 -18.28 -5.37 0.94
N ILE A 131 -17.18 -6.05 1.20
CA ILE A 131 -15.87 -5.68 0.64
C ILE A 131 -15.60 -6.54 -0.60
N PRO A 132 -15.54 -5.95 -1.81
CA PRO A 132 -15.19 -6.67 -3.03
C PRO A 132 -13.69 -6.94 -3.10
N ALA A 133 -13.27 -7.84 -3.99
CA ALA A 133 -11.85 -8.09 -4.23
C ALA A 133 -11.15 -6.90 -4.94
N LYS A 134 -11.90 -6.06 -5.64
CA LYS A 134 -11.43 -4.85 -6.35
C LYS A 134 -12.60 -3.91 -6.60
N THR A 135 -12.31 -2.63 -6.83
CA THR A 135 -13.27 -1.61 -7.25
C THR A 135 -12.89 -1.05 -8.61
N GLU A 136 -13.76 -0.27 -9.25
CA GLU A 136 -13.42 0.46 -10.48
C GLU A 136 -12.27 1.43 -10.23
N ARG A 137 -12.29 2.12 -9.08
CA ARG A 137 -11.22 3.04 -8.68
C ARG A 137 -9.86 2.35 -8.53
N SER A 138 -9.81 1.18 -7.88
CA SER A 138 -8.58 0.40 -7.75
C SER A 138 -8.10 -0.16 -9.08
N ALA A 139 -9.03 -0.51 -9.98
CA ALA A 139 -8.68 -0.94 -11.33
C ALA A 139 -8.09 0.20 -12.16
N ALA A 140 -8.63 1.40 -12.03
CA ALA A 140 -8.10 2.60 -12.68
C ALA A 140 -6.71 2.97 -12.17
N LEU A 141 -6.50 2.95 -10.84
CA LEU A 141 -5.18 3.14 -10.22
C LEU A 141 -4.15 2.12 -10.73
N ALA A 142 -4.49 0.84 -10.71
CA ALA A 142 -3.62 -0.23 -11.20
C ALA A 142 -3.28 -0.06 -12.70
N LYS A 143 -4.25 0.35 -13.51
CA LYS A 143 -4.07 0.62 -14.94
C LYS A 143 -3.11 1.79 -15.17
N ASP A 144 -3.24 2.88 -14.40
CA ASP A 144 -2.35 4.04 -14.51
C ASP A 144 -0.91 3.68 -14.11
N LEU A 145 -0.73 3.01 -12.97
CA LEU A 145 0.59 2.53 -12.55
C LEU A 145 1.21 1.57 -13.58
N LYS A 146 0.43 0.63 -14.13
CA LYS A 146 0.90 -0.26 -15.19
C LYS A 146 1.36 0.50 -16.42
N ARG A 147 0.64 1.54 -16.84
CA ARG A 147 1.02 2.41 -17.97
C ARG A 147 2.33 3.16 -17.69
N ARG A 148 2.59 3.51 -16.43
CA ARG A 148 3.84 4.12 -15.96
C ARG A 148 4.97 3.10 -15.75
N GLY A 149 4.76 1.81 -16.08
CA GLY A 149 5.78 0.77 -16.02
C GLY A 149 5.91 0.08 -14.66
N TRP A 150 5.02 0.33 -13.70
CA TRP A 150 5.01 -0.38 -12.42
C TRP A 150 4.64 -1.85 -12.58
N LYS A 151 5.20 -2.70 -11.74
CA LYS A 151 5.04 -4.16 -11.77
C LYS A 151 4.46 -4.70 -10.48
N PHE A 152 3.84 -5.89 -10.54
CA PHE A 152 3.23 -6.59 -9.39
C PHE A 152 2.19 -5.77 -8.62
N PHE A 153 1.50 -4.86 -9.29
CA PHE A 153 0.46 -4.03 -8.68
C PHE A 153 -0.83 -4.09 -9.53
N GLY A 154 -1.60 -5.17 -9.33
CA GLY A 154 -2.89 -5.38 -10.01
C GLY A 154 -4.07 -4.74 -9.27
N PRO A 155 -5.30 -4.79 -9.84
CA PRO A 155 -6.48 -4.16 -9.24
C PRO A 155 -6.81 -4.60 -7.82
N THR A 156 -6.62 -5.88 -7.48
CA THR A 156 -6.83 -6.41 -6.13
C THR A 156 -5.77 -5.87 -5.15
N THR A 157 -4.50 -5.87 -5.58
CA THR A 157 -3.39 -5.29 -4.82
C THR A 157 -3.60 -3.78 -4.59
N ALA A 158 -4.04 -3.08 -5.63
CA ALA A 158 -4.36 -1.65 -5.53
C ALA A 158 -5.49 -1.38 -4.52
N TYR A 159 -6.52 -2.24 -4.47
CA TYR A 159 -7.59 -2.05 -3.51
C TYR A 159 -7.13 -2.31 -2.08
N ALA A 160 -6.36 -3.38 -1.83
CA ALA A 160 -5.77 -3.64 -0.52
C ALA A 160 -4.88 -2.48 -0.05
N PHE A 161 -4.07 -1.93 -0.95
CA PHE A 161 -3.30 -0.70 -0.70
C PHE A 161 -4.20 0.49 -0.36
N MET A 162 -5.26 0.76 -1.13
CA MET A 162 -6.19 1.86 -0.87
C MET A 162 -6.86 1.75 0.50
N GLN A 163 -7.23 0.54 0.90
CA GLN A 163 -7.81 0.27 2.22
C GLN A 163 -6.79 0.53 3.33
N SER A 164 -5.57 -0.01 3.17
CA SER A 164 -4.54 0.06 4.21
C SER A 164 -4.04 1.47 4.48
N GLU A 165 -3.98 2.32 3.45
CA GLU A 165 -3.47 3.69 3.54
C GLU A 165 -4.58 4.74 3.75
N GLY A 166 -5.82 4.32 3.97
CA GLY A 166 -6.93 5.23 4.23
C GLY A 166 -7.48 5.97 3.00
N LEU A 167 -7.09 5.57 1.77
CA LEU A 167 -7.71 6.10 0.55
C LEU A 167 -9.19 5.68 0.47
N SER A 168 -9.55 4.56 1.09
CA SER A 168 -10.90 4.10 1.40
C SER A 168 -10.95 3.66 2.85
N ASN A 169 -11.91 4.12 3.64
CA ASN A 169 -12.12 3.62 4.99
C ASN A 169 -13.09 2.44 4.95
N ASP A 170 -12.56 1.23 4.97
CA ASP A 170 -13.35 0.00 4.91
C ASP A 170 -13.37 -0.76 6.25
N HIS A 171 -13.09 -0.09 7.37
CA HIS A 171 -13.42 -0.62 8.69
C HIS A 171 -14.91 -0.95 8.77
N GLU A 172 -15.26 -2.02 9.48
CA GLU A 172 -16.67 -2.28 9.81
C GLU A 172 -17.23 -1.11 10.61
N THR A 173 -18.46 -0.70 10.31
CA THR A 173 -19.11 0.46 10.99
C THR A 173 -19.23 0.28 12.50
N SER A 174 -19.23 -0.97 12.99
CA SER A 174 -19.15 -1.30 14.41
C SER A 174 -17.74 -1.33 14.99
N CYS A 175 -16.72 -1.17 14.14
CA CYS A 175 -15.31 -1.20 14.57
C CYS A 175 -14.95 0.11 15.30
N PHE A 176 -14.24 -0.02 16.43
CA PHE A 176 -13.82 1.16 17.21
C PHE A 176 -12.89 2.11 16.45
N ALA A 177 -12.15 1.60 15.43
CA ALA A 177 -11.25 2.41 14.61
C ALA A 177 -11.99 3.18 13.50
N HIS A 178 -13.24 2.79 13.13
CA HIS A 178 -13.96 3.33 11.98
C HIS A 178 -14.09 4.86 12.02
N ASP A 179 -14.64 5.42 13.10
CA ASP A 179 -14.90 6.86 13.18
C ASP A 179 -13.62 7.68 13.29
N ALA A 180 -12.60 7.16 13.99
CA ALA A 180 -11.30 7.81 14.07
C ALA A 180 -10.62 7.88 12.69
N CYS A 181 -10.58 6.77 11.95
CA CYS A 181 -10.04 6.73 10.58
C CYS A 181 -10.85 7.63 9.63
N ALA A 182 -12.17 7.67 9.75
CA ALA A 182 -13.02 8.56 8.96
C ALA A 182 -12.69 10.04 9.23
N ALA A 183 -12.51 10.42 10.49
CA ALA A 183 -12.18 11.79 10.87
C ALA A 183 -10.77 12.19 10.41
N GLU A 184 -9.76 11.34 10.62
CA GLU A 184 -8.39 11.58 10.17
C GLU A 184 -8.33 11.73 8.64
N ARG A 185 -9.03 10.84 7.92
CA ARG A 185 -9.14 10.89 6.47
C ARG A 185 -9.81 12.16 5.98
N ALA A 186 -10.94 12.55 6.57
CA ALA A 186 -11.66 13.78 6.20
C ALA A 186 -10.79 15.02 6.41
N ALA A 187 -10.08 15.11 7.55
CA ALA A 187 -9.16 16.19 7.84
C ALA A 187 -8.02 16.24 6.80
N PHE A 188 -7.46 15.08 6.44
CA PHE A 188 -6.37 15.01 5.46
C PHE A 188 -6.81 15.37 4.03
N LEU A 189 -8.04 15.05 3.66
CA LEU A 189 -8.59 15.38 2.33
C LEU A 189 -9.04 16.84 2.18
N THR A 190 -9.11 17.59 3.27
CA THR A 190 -9.54 19.00 3.23
C THR A 190 -8.59 19.81 2.33
N GLY A 191 -9.15 20.43 1.29
CA GLY A 191 -8.40 21.25 0.34
C GLY A 191 -7.64 20.46 -0.74
N ARG A 192 -7.70 19.12 -0.74
CA ARG A 192 -7.09 18.29 -1.80
C ARG A 192 -8.03 18.09 -2.97
N THR A 193 -7.46 18.07 -4.17
CA THR A 193 -8.20 17.73 -5.39
C THR A 193 -8.13 16.23 -5.61
N LEU A 194 -9.28 15.59 -5.73
CA LEU A 194 -9.37 14.17 -6.10
C LEU A 194 -9.54 14.03 -7.61
N ARG A 195 -9.05 12.91 -8.14
CA ARG A 195 -9.33 12.57 -9.54
C ARG A 195 -10.84 12.35 -9.71
N PRO A 196 -11.42 12.77 -10.84
CA PRO A 196 -12.82 12.46 -11.14
C PRO A 196 -13.10 10.95 -11.02
N ALA A 197 -14.30 10.60 -10.61
CA ALA A 197 -14.79 9.23 -10.81
C ALA A 197 -15.00 9.04 -12.32
N ASP A 198 -14.39 8.02 -12.89
CA ASP A 198 -14.61 7.63 -14.30
C ASP A 198 -16.03 7.15 -14.50
#